data_11ef1089b17b9bef8b99f7a524aa7e1b
#
_entry.id   11ef1089b17b9bef8b99f7a524aa7e1b
#
_cell.length_a   1.000
_cell.length_b   1.000
_cell.length_c   1.000
_cell.angle_alpha   90.00
_cell.angle_beta   90.00
_cell.angle_gamma   90.00
#
_symmetry.space_group_name_H-M   'P 1'
#
loop_
_entity.id
_entity.type
_entity.pdbx_description
1 polymer ?
#
loop_
_entity_poly.entity_id
_entity_poly.type
_entity_poly.pdbx_seq_one_letter_code
_entity_poly.pdbx_strand_id
1 'polypeptide(L)'
;MKNSSLISNDECDETRTIKIVTYEENKCKYEQTKENKESKEKIKKKRIITSSDKWNFTESNLSLANQANYINSLETSDPSSFSLFLQQVSQKIYNYKTQDIEKKLYSPYEFVTTEYVLDLLKKKPFCFYCESPVFIFYEYVREPKQWTLERIDNSRGHNCDNVEIACLTCNLRRRTMHYERFLFTKQVKFKKVG
;
A
#
# COMPACT_ATOMS: atom_id res chain seq x y z
N MET A 1 -22.39 53.24 -51.64
CA MET A 1 -21.51 52.26 -52.31
C MET A 1 -20.99 51.33 -51.25
N LYS A 2 -21.41 50.08 -51.27
CA LYS A 2 -21.11 49.06 -50.28
C LYS A 2 -19.98 48.19 -50.82
N ASN A 3 -18.85 48.12 -50.13
CA ASN A 3 -17.81 47.13 -50.41
C ASN A 3 -17.93 46.01 -49.36
N SER A 4 -18.37 44.86 -49.82
CA SER A 4 -18.33 43.61 -49.10
C SER A 4 -16.99 42.91 -49.31
N SER A 5 -16.21 42.77 -48.27
CA SER A 5 -14.99 41.94 -48.27
C SER A 5 -15.39 40.49 -47.96
N LEU A 6 -15.10 39.60 -48.90
CA LEU A 6 -15.19 38.13 -48.74
C LEU A 6 -14.07 37.66 -47.82
N ILE A 7 -14.45 36.99 -46.75
CA ILE A 7 -13.53 36.25 -45.89
C ILE A 7 -13.46 34.82 -46.47
N SER A 8 -12.30 34.45 -46.98
CA SER A 8 -11.99 33.05 -47.36
C SER A 8 -11.72 32.23 -46.10
N ASN A 9 -12.57 31.25 -45.87
CA ASN A 9 -12.32 30.21 -44.87
C ASN A 9 -11.36 29.19 -45.48
N ASP A 10 -10.10 29.20 -45.10
CA ASP A 10 -9.19 28.09 -45.31
C ASP A 10 -9.49 27.04 -44.25
N GLU A 11 -10.27 26.03 -44.63
CA GLU A 11 -10.41 24.78 -43.83
C GLU A 11 -9.11 24.00 -43.93
N CYS A 12 -8.36 23.97 -42.83
CA CYS A 12 -7.20 23.11 -42.66
C CYS A 12 -7.73 21.68 -42.38
N ASP A 13 -7.74 20.85 -43.41
CA ASP A 13 -8.07 19.40 -43.31
C ASP A 13 -6.91 18.68 -42.62
N GLU A 14 -6.95 18.63 -41.26
CA GLU A 14 -6.07 17.79 -40.47
C GLU A 14 -6.49 16.32 -40.62
N THR A 15 -5.98 15.64 -41.63
CA THR A 15 -6.10 14.19 -41.77
C THR A 15 -5.36 13.50 -40.62
N ARG A 16 -6.10 13.13 -39.56
CA ARG A 16 -5.59 12.31 -38.48
C ARG A 16 -5.33 10.89 -38.97
N THR A 17 -4.09 10.57 -39.22
CA THR A 17 -3.68 9.22 -39.58
C THR A 17 -3.70 8.31 -38.35
N ILE A 18 -4.68 7.43 -38.26
CA ILE A 18 -4.74 6.39 -37.21
C ILE A 18 -3.85 5.22 -37.62
N LYS A 19 -2.72 5.04 -36.92
CA LYS A 19 -1.88 3.85 -37.08
C LYS A 19 -2.56 2.66 -36.42
N ILE A 20 -3.14 1.76 -37.18
CA ILE A 20 -3.65 0.48 -36.68
C ILE A 20 -2.45 -0.46 -36.52
N VAL A 21 -2.08 -0.73 -35.25
CA VAL A 21 -1.02 -1.69 -34.93
C VAL A 21 -1.64 -3.08 -34.87
N THR A 22 -1.10 -4.03 -35.64
CA THR A 22 -1.60 -5.41 -35.68
C THR A 22 -1.41 -6.12 -34.33
N TYR A 23 -2.23 -7.13 -34.07
CA TYR A 23 -2.14 -7.95 -32.86
C TYR A 23 -0.74 -8.54 -32.64
N GLU A 24 -0.09 -8.97 -33.74
CA GLU A 24 1.25 -9.57 -33.68
C GLU A 24 2.35 -8.56 -33.32
N GLU A 25 2.29 -7.33 -33.85
CA GLU A 25 3.24 -6.26 -33.46
C GLU A 25 3.11 -5.87 -32.00
N ASN A 26 1.89 -5.84 -31.47
CA ASN A 26 1.64 -5.60 -30.06
C ASN A 26 2.13 -6.75 -29.18
N LYS A 27 1.98 -8.01 -29.63
CA LYS A 27 2.46 -9.20 -28.94
C LYS A 27 3.99 -9.20 -28.85
N CYS A 28 4.68 -8.93 -29.95
CA CYS A 28 6.13 -8.85 -30.00
C CYS A 28 6.68 -7.74 -29.05
N LYS A 29 6.09 -6.56 -29.07
CA LYS A 29 6.46 -5.47 -28.13
C LYS A 29 6.19 -5.84 -26.67
N TYR A 30 5.12 -6.57 -26.40
CA TYR A 30 4.78 -7.03 -25.05
C TYR A 30 5.78 -8.08 -24.53
N GLU A 31 6.19 -9.02 -25.38
CA GLU A 31 7.17 -10.04 -25.05
C GLU A 31 8.56 -9.44 -24.82
N GLN A 32 9.04 -8.54 -25.68
CA GLN A 32 10.30 -7.80 -25.49
C GLN A 32 10.31 -6.93 -24.22
N THR A 33 9.16 -6.31 -23.86
CA THR A 33 9.06 -5.56 -22.59
C THR A 33 9.00 -6.46 -21.38
N LYS A 34 8.55 -7.70 -21.51
CA LYS A 34 8.52 -8.70 -20.45
C LYS A 34 9.93 -9.27 -20.18
N GLU A 35 10.67 -9.66 -21.21
CA GLU A 35 12.05 -10.11 -21.10
C GLU A 35 12.98 -9.04 -20.49
N ASN A 36 12.81 -7.77 -20.88
CA ASN A 36 13.56 -6.65 -20.29
C ASN A 36 13.15 -6.34 -18.83
N LYS A 37 11.99 -6.79 -18.35
CA LYS A 37 11.57 -6.63 -16.93
C LYS A 37 12.00 -7.79 -16.05
N GLU A 38 12.13 -9.00 -16.59
CA GLU A 38 12.56 -10.18 -15.82
C GLU A 38 14.05 -10.17 -15.48
N SER A 39 14.87 -9.46 -16.27
CA SER A 39 16.34 -9.44 -16.12
C SER A 39 16.89 -8.48 -15.06
N LYS A 40 16.08 -7.68 -14.38
CA LYS A 40 16.52 -6.79 -13.29
C LYS A 40 15.89 -7.22 -11.98
N GLU A 41 16.52 -8.14 -11.25
CA GLU A 41 16.24 -8.32 -9.83
C GLU A 41 16.37 -6.98 -9.14
N LYS A 42 15.24 -6.42 -8.69
CA LYS A 42 15.24 -5.17 -7.94
C LYS A 42 15.87 -5.44 -6.59
N ILE A 43 17.10 -4.96 -6.40
CA ILE A 43 17.80 -5.02 -5.11
C ILE A 43 16.87 -4.42 -4.05
N LYS A 44 16.45 -5.26 -3.10
CA LYS A 44 15.60 -4.81 -1.98
C LYS A 44 16.42 -3.90 -1.08
N LYS A 45 15.99 -2.64 -0.93
CA LYS A 45 16.65 -1.67 -0.06
C LYS A 45 16.26 -1.95 1.39
N LYS A 46 17.25 -2.16 2.28
CA LYS A 46 17.01 -2.24 3.73
C LYS A 46 16.57 -0.89 4.29
N ARG A 47 15.78 -0.92 5.36
CA ARG A 47 15.41 0.28 6.13
C ARG A 47 16.62 0.75 6.93
N ILE A 48 16.74 2.05 7.17
CA ILE A 48 17.86 2.62 7.95
C ILE A 48 17.92 2.02 9.36
N ILE A 49 16.77 1.85 10.01
CA ILE A 49 16.69 1.30 11.37
C ILE A 49 17.23 -0.14 11.45
N THR A 50 17.09 -0.94 10.41
CA THR A 50 17.57 -2.33 10.38
C THR A 50 19.05 -2.47 10.12
N SER A 51 19.70 -1.36 9.80
CA SER A 51 21.16 -1.27 9.65
C SER A 51 21.83 -0.71 10.91
N SER A 52 21.06 -0.41 11.96
CA SER A 52 21.58 0.08 13.24
C SER A 52 21.77 -1.05 14.24
N ASP A 53 22.73 -0.89 15.17
CA ASP A 53 23.02 -1.85 16.26
C ASP A 53 21.81 -2.08 17.19
N LYS A 54 20.79 -1.23 17.10
CA LYS A 54 19.56 -1.33 17.87
C LYS A 54 18.59 -2.41 17.34
N TRP A 55 18.82 -2.88 16.08
CA TRP A 55 17.98 -3.90 15.46
C TRP A 55 18.45 -5.30 15.84
N ASN A 56 17.97 -5.82 16.98
CA ASN A 56 18.36 -7.12 17.52
C ASN A 56 17.38 -8.25 17.21
N PHE A 57 16.52 -8.08 16.21
CA PHE A 57 15.56 -9.12 15.83
C PHE A 57 16.24 -10.21 15.00
N THR A 58 16.13 -11.45 15.48
CA THR A 58 16.65 -12.62 14.78
C THR A 58 15.73 -13.02 13.61
N GLU A 59 16.23 -13.83 12.69
CA GLU A 59 15.43 -14.35 11.59
C GLU A 59 14.19 -15.13 12.09
N SER A 60 14.31 -15.84 13.19
CA SER A 60 13.20 -16.52 13.86
C SER A 60 12.11 -15.53 14.32
N ASN A 61 12.48 -14.39 14.89
CA ASN A 61 11.54 -13.33 15.31
C ASN A 61 10.83 -12.71 14.12
N LEU A 62 11.51 -12.61 12.98
CA LEU A 62 10.98 -12.06 11.75
C LEU A 62 10.13 -13.05 10.95
N SER A 63 10.10 -14.33 11.35
CA SER A 63 9.23 -15.34 10.74
C SER A 63 7.75 -14.96 10.90
N LEU A 64 7.00 -15.00 9.81
CA LEU A 64 5.60 -14.59 9.77
C LEU A 64 4.72 -15.32 10.78
N ALA A 65 5.00 -16.61 11.04
CA ALA A 65 4.27 -17.42 11.99
C ALA A 65 4.49 -16.99 13.45
N ASN A 66 5.67 -16.45 13.77
CA ASN A 66 6.07 -16.14 15.15
C ASN A 66 5.79 -14.69 15.55
N GLN A 67 5.64 -13.79 14.61
CA GLN A 67 5.57 -12.34 14.90
C GLN A 67 4.40 -11.95 15.81
N ALA A 68 3.23 -12.57 15.62
CA ALA A 68 2.06 -12.27 16.45
C ALA A 68 2.28 -12.71 17.93
N ASN A 69 2.88 -13.87 18.12
CA ASN A 69 3.20 -14.37 19.47
C ASN A 69 4.35 -13.59 20.09
N TYR A 70 5.35 -13.24 19.28
CA TYR A 70 6.52 -12.50 19.72
C TYR A 70 6.15 -11.11 20.25
N ILE A 71 5.22 -10.39 19.60
CA ILE A 71 4.79 -9.07 20.08
C ILE A 71 4.14 -9.14 21.47
N ASN A 72 3.44 -10.22 21.78
CA ASN A 72 2.80 -10.40 23.10
C ASN A 72 3.83 -10.64 24.22
N SER A 73 4.94 -11.33 23.91
CA SER A 73 6.01 -11.59 24.87
C SER A 73 7.06 -10.49 24.95
N LEU A 74 7.21 -9.68 23.91
CA LEU A 74 8.29 -8.69 23.77
C LEU A 74 8.29 -7.66 24.90
N GLU A 75 7.11 -7.22 25.32
CA GLU A 75 6.95 -6.20 26.36
C GLU A 75 7.58 -6.60 27.70
N THR A 76 7.50 -7.89 28.03
CA THR A 76 8.02 -8.45 29.28
C THR A 76 9.41 -9.04 29.14
N SER A 77 9.76 -9.61 27.98
CA SER A 77 11.01 -10.35 27.76
C SER A 77 12.18 -9.46 27.33
N ASP A 78 11.92 -8.40 26.57
CA ASP A 78 12.94 -7.49 26.05
C ASP A 78 12.40 -6.04 25.93
N PRO A 79 12.45 -5.27 27.04
CA PRO A 79 11.96 -3.87 27.05
C PRO A 79 12.66 -2.97 26.04
N SER A 80 13.92 -3.25 25.68
CA SER A 80 14.67 -2.40 24.73
C SER A 80 14.15 -2.58 23.28
N SER A 81 13.98 -3.82 22.86
CA SER A 81 13.36 -4.13 21.55
C SER A 81 11.90 -3.71 21.51
N PHE A 82 11.17 -3.80 22.62
CA PHE A 82 9.80 -3.28 22.71
C PHE A 82 9.76 -1.75 22.54
N SER A 83 10.65 -1.02 23.19
CA SER A 83 10.76 0.44 23.02
C SER A 83 11.06 0.81 21.56
N LEU A 84 11.97 0.08 20.90
CA LEU A 84 12.27 0.27 19.47
C LEU A 84 11.04 0.01 18.61
N PHE A 85 10.28 -1.03 18.90
CA PHE A 85 9.04 -1.36 18.20
C PHE A 85 7.99 -0.25 18.39
N LEU A 86 7.77 0.23 19.62
CA LEU A 86 6.87 1.35 19.88
C LEU A 86 7.25 2.60 19.09
N GLN A 87 8.53 2.90 19.01
CA GLN A 87 9.03 4.01 18.20
C GLN A 87 8.66 3.85 16.72
N GLN A 88 8.76 2.63 16.17
CA GLN A 88 8.39 2.36 14.77
C GLN A 88 6.88 2.51 14.54
N VAL A 89 6.05 2.05 15.48
CA VAL A 89 4.59 2.22 15.43
C VAL A 89 4.22 3.70 15.49
N SER A 90 4.75 4.41 16.47
CA SER A 90 4.49 5.85 16.67
C SER A 90 4.92 6.68 15.46
N GLN A 91 6.05 6.36 14.84
CA GLN A 91 6.51 7.04 13.63
C GLN A 91 5.54 6.81 12.45
N LYS A 92 5.01 5.60 12.30
CA LYS A 92 3.98 5.35 11.27
C LYS A 92 2.70 6.13 11.54
N ILE A 93 2.24 6.16 12.78
CA ILE A 93 1.04 6.91 13.19
C ILE A 93 1.23 8.40 12.93
N TYR A 94 2.40 8.93 13.26
CA TYR A 94 2.74 10.32 12.96
C TYR A 94 2.67 10.62 11.46
N ASN A 95 3.16 9.73 10.62
CA ASN A 95 3.06 9.89 9.16
C ASN A 95 1.61 9.87 8.67
N TYR A 96 0.74 9.03 9.24
CA TYR A 96 -0.71 9.05 8.95
C TYR A 96 -1.36 10.35 9.41
N LYS A 97 -1.00 10.87 10.58
CA LYS A 97 -1.46 12.17 11.06
C LYS A 97 -1.11 13.29 10.09
N THR A 98 0.13 13.32 9.61
CA THR A 98 0.59 14.32 8.62
C THR A 98 -0.24 14.21 7.33
N GLN A 99 -0.48 12.99 6.83
CA GLN A 99 -1.31 12.78 5.65
C GLN A 99 -2.76 13.27 5.85
N ASP A 100 -3.34 13.03 7.01
CA ASP A 100 -4.71 13.47 7.31
C ASP A 100 -4.81 14.99 7.45
N ILE A 101 -3.80 15.63 8.03
CA ILE A 101 -3.72 17.10 8.08
C ILE A 101 -3.63 17.69 6.68
N GLU A 102 -2.74 17.17 5.82
CA GLU A 102 -2.58 17.62 4.44
C GLU A 102 -3.88 17.46 3.63
N LYS A 103 -4.63 16.40 3.88
CA LYS A 103 -5.92 16.12 3.23
C LYS A 103 -7.12 16.81 3.89
N LYS A 104 -6.92 17.54 4.99
CA LYS A 104 -7.98 18.17 5.80
C LYS A 104 -8.99 17.16 6.38
N LEU A 105 -8.52 15.97 6.74
CA LEU A 105 -9.31 14.86 7.28
C LEU A 105 -8.98 14.58 8.76
N TYR A 106 -8.02 15.30 9.34
CA TYR A 106 -7.56 15.07 10.71
C TYR A 106 -8.60 15.52 11.73
N SER A 107 -9.04 14.60 12.59
CA SER A 107 -9.89 14.85 13.77
C SER A 107 -9.09 14.54 15.04
N PRO A 108 -8.74 15.51 15.89
CA PRO A 108 -7.93 15.27 17.09
C PRO A 108 -8.54 14.29 18.09
N TYR A 109 -9.87 14.23 18.16
CA TYR A 109 -10.61 13.42 19.13
C TYR A 109 -10.84 11.98 18.67
N GLU A 110 -10.82 11.73 17.37
CA GLU A 110 -11.14 10.43 16.77
C GLU A 110 -9.90 9.71 16.22
N PHE A 111 -8.81 10.47 16.01
CA PHE A 111 -7.58 9.94 15.42
C PHE A 111 -6.98 8.81 16.28
N VAL A 112 -6.48 7.76 15.62
CA VAL A 112 -5.91 6.58 16.30
C VAL A 112 -4.73 6.94 17.21
N THR A 113 -4.70 6.32 18.40
CA THR A 113 -3.57 6.38 19.31
C THR A 113 -2.59 5.22 19.09
N THR A 114 -1.39 5.32 19.63
CA THR A 114 -0.39 4.24 19.58
C THR A 114 -0.91 2.98 20.26
N GLU A 115 -1.56 3.12 21.41
CA GLU A 115 -2.14 2.04 22.21
C GLU A 115 -3.24 1.31 21.42
N TYR A 116 -4.13 2.07 20.77
CA TYR A 116 -5.18 1.50 19.93
C TYR A 116 -4.60 0.66 18.78
N VAL A 117 -3.58 1.17 18.08
CA VAL A 117 -2.94 0.44 16.98
C VAL A 117 -2.19 -0.79 17.47
N LEU A 118 -1.54 -0.73 18.65
CA LEU A 118 -0.91 -1.89 19.26
C LEU A 118 -1.92 -2.98 19.58
N ASP A 119 -3.05 -2.61 20.15
CA ASP A 119 -4.14 -3.54 20.47
C ASP A 119 -4.70 -4.20 19.20
N LEU A 120 -4.87 -3.43 18.13
CA LEU A 120 -5.26 -3.99 16.82
C LEU A 120 -4.22 -5.00 16.29
N LEU A 121 -2.92 -4.67 16.34
CA LEU A 121 -1.86 -5.55 15.88
C LEU A 121 -1.74 -6.83 16.71
N LYS A 122 -2.01 -6.76 18.03
CA LYS A 122 -2.03 -7.92 18.92
C LYS A 122 -3.25 -8.82 18.66
N LYS A 123 -4.42 -8.23 18.43
CA LYS A 123 -5.68 -8.98 18.26
C LYS A 123 -5.91 -9.46 16.84
N LYS A 124 -5.53 -8.68 15.83
CA LYS A 124 -5.81 -8.93 14.41
C LYS A 124 -4.56 -8.79 13.55
N PRO A 125 -3.54 -9.66 13.68
CA PRO A 125 -2.30 -9.58 12.90
C PRO A 125 -2.48 -10.05 11.43
N PHE A 126 -3.67 -9.86 10.87
CA PHE A 126 -4.03 -10.30 9.52
C PHE A 126 -4.52 -9.13 8.68
N CYS A 127 -4.29 -9.23 7.37
CA CYS A 127 -4.81 -8.25 6.43
C CYS A 127 -6.33 -8.36 6.31
N PHE A 128 -7.03 -7.25 6.52
CA PHE A 128 -8.49 -7.16 6.37
C PHE A 128 -9.02 -7.66 5.02
N TYR A 129 -8.25 -7.50 3.93
CA TYR A 129 -8.70 -7.86 2.59
C TYR A 129 -8.35 -9.28 2.15
N CYS A 130 -7.11 -9.71 2.33
CA CYS A 130 -6.64 -11.00 1.83
C CYS A 130 -6.44 -12.04 2.92
N GLU A 131 -6.76 -11.70 4.17
CA GLU A 131 -6.67 -12.56 5.35
C GLU A 131 -5.29 -13.18 5.61
N SER A 132 -4.29 -12.77 4.83
CA SER A 132 -2.91 -13.23 5.06
C SER A 132 -2.31 -12.52 6.26
N PRO A 133 -1.48 -13.20 7.06
CA PRO A 133 -0.76 -12.55 8.14
C PRO A 133 0.08 -11.38 7.63
N VAL A 134 0.18 -10.31 8.43
CA VAL A 134 1.00 -9.15 8.11
C VAL A 134 2.34 -9.19 8.83
N PHE A 135 3.38 -8.64 8.21
CA PHE A 135 4.65 -8.41 8.88
C PHE A 135 4.54 -7.20 9.80
N ILE A 136 4.65 -7.42 11.10
CA ILE A 136 4.72 -6.40 12.13
C ILE A 136 6.14 -5.85 12.19
N PHE A 137 7.13 -6.75 12.24
CA PHE A 137 8.55 -6.47 12.09
C PHE A 137 9.01 -6.77 10.68
N TYR A 138 9.73 -5.88 10.04
CA TYR A 138 10.22 -6.06 8.67
C TYR A 138 11.47 -5.24 8.40
N GLU A 139 12.38 -5.78 7.60
CA GLU A 139 13.68 -5.19 7.31
C GLU A 139 13.71 -4.29 6.07
N TYR A 140 12.89 -4.61 5.07
CA TYR A 140 13.00 -3.97 3.76
C TYR A 140 12.01 -2.84 3.58
N VAL A 141 12.47 -1.79 2.87
CA VAL A 141 11.60 -0.69 2.45
C VAL A 141 10.52 -1.25 1.50
N ARG A 142 9.27 -0.87 1.71
CA ARG A 142 8.11 -1.31 0.93
C ARG A 142 7.90 -2.83 0.93
N GLU A 143 8.21 -3.47 2.06
CA GLU A 143 7.86 -4.88 2.26
C GLU A 143 6.37 -5.11 1.92
N PRO A 144 6.03 -5.98 0.95
CA PRO A 144 4.66 -6.13 0.46
C PRO A 144 3.64 -6.55 1.52
N LYS A 145 4.09 -7.34 2.50
CA LYS A 145 3.25 -7.84 3.60
C LYS A 145 3.32 -6.99 4.87
N GLN A 146 4.10 -5.90 4.91
CA GLN A 146 4.11 -5.04 6.08
C GLN A 146 2.71 -4.55 6.42
N TRP A 147 2.43 -4.43 7.72
CA TRP A 147 1.18 -3.85 8.19
C TRP A 147 1.04 -2.38 7.81
N THR A 148 -0.16 -1.97 7.50
CA THR A 148 -0.55 -0.58 7.28
C THR A 148 -1.90 -0.35 7.92
N LEU A 149 -2.20 0.90 8.28
CA LEU A 149 -3.56 1.30 8.59
C LEU A 149 -4.28 1.62 7.27
N GLU A 150 -5.39 0.97 7.09
CA GLU A 150 -6.26 1.13 5.93
C GLU A 150 -7.53 1.83 6.37
N ARG A 151 -7.89 2.94 5.73
CA ARG A 151 -9.16 3.62 6.01
C ARG A 151 -10.30 2.92 5.27
N ILE A 152 -11.33 2.53 5.97
CA ILE A 152 -12.52 1.92 5.36
C ILE A 152 -13.23 2.94 4.47
N ASP A 153 -13.47 4.13 5.00
CA ASP A 153 -13.99 5.28 4.26
C ASP A 153 -12.84 6.28 3.98
N ASN A 154 -12.52 6.47 2.70
CA ASN A 154 -11.46 7.38 2.26
C ASN A 154 -11.79 8.88 2.44
N SER A 155 -13.06 9.22 2.68
CA SER A 155 -13.50 10.59 2.94
C SER A 155 -13.22 11.04 4.38
N ARG A 156 -12.89 10.09 5.27
CA ARG A 156 -12.55 10.32 6.69
C ARG A 156 -11.07 10.05 6.95
N GLY A 157 -10.54 10.58 8.05
CA GLY A 157 -9.18 10.35 8.50
C GLY A 157 -8.93 8.95 9.08
N HIS A 158 -7.70 8.71 9.58
CA HIS A 158 -7.33 7.48 10.28
C HIS A 158 -7.90 7.50 11.72
N ASN A 159 -9.22 7.43 11.83
CA ASN A 159 -9.98 7.45 13.08
C ASN A 159 -10.16 6.03 13.62
N CYS A 160 -10.32 5.87 14.94
CA CYS A 160 -10.43 4.56 15.60
C CYS A 160 -11.54 3.67 15.02
N ASP A 161 -12.67 4.26 14.58
CA ASP A 161 -13.80 3.58 13.96
C ASP A 161 -13.68 3.38 12.44
N ASN A 162 -12.62 3.94 11.83
CA ASN A 162 -12.45 3.98 10.37
C ASN A 162 -11.18 3.28 9.88
N VAL A 163 -10.46 2.55 10.73
CA VAL A 163 -9.21 1.88 10.33
C VAL A 163 -9.25 0.38 10.57
N GLU A 164 -8.63 -0.35 9.66
CA GLU A 164 -8.34 -1.77 9.78
C GLU A 164 -6.87 -2.05 9.43
N ILE A 165 -6.34 -3.19 9.89
CA ILE A 165 -4.99 -3.63 9.50
C ILE A 165 -5.05 -4.23 8.09
N ALA A 166 -4.20 -3.72 7.20
CA ALA A 166 -4.03 -4.28 5.87
C ALA A 166 -2.55 -4.46 5.50
N CYS A 167 -2.24 -5.39 4.62
CA CYS A 167 -0.90 -5.47 4.05
C CYS A 167 -0.69 -4.34 3.03
N LEU A 168 0.55 -3.89 2.88
CA LEU A 168 0.90 -2.81 1.96
C LEU A 168 0.41 -3.08 0.53
N THR A 169 0.50 -4.33 0.07
CA THR A 169 0.04 -4.71 -1.28
C THR A 169 -1.46 -4.45 -1.46
N CYS A 170 -2.30 -4.84 -0.50
CA CYS A 170 -3.74 -4.64 -0.60
C CYS A 170 -4.10 -3.17 -0.48
N ASN A 171 -3.50 -2.45 0.47
CA ASN A 171 -3.68 -1.01 0.64
C ASN A 171 -3.37 -0.24 -0.66
N LEU A 172 -2.19 -0.48 -1.27
CA LEU A 172 -1.80 0.17 -2.52
C LEU A 172 -2.68 -0.23 -3.72
N ARG A 173 -3.22 -1.45 -3.74
CA ARG A 173 -4.08 -1.91 -4.85
C ARG A 173 -5.50 -1.40 -4.75
N ARG A 174 -6.00 -1.22 -3.54
CA ARG A 174 -7.36 -0.68 -3.33
C ARG A 174 -7.48 0.76 -3.84
N ARG A 175 -6.51 1.61 -3.55
CA ARG A 175 -6.55 3.04 -3.91
C ARG A 175 -7.84 3.73 -3.42
N THR A 176 -8.67 4.21 -4.34
CA THR A 176 -9.95 4.90 -4.08
C THR A 176 -11.18 4.00 -4.19
N MET A 177 -10.98 2.70 -4.48
CA MET A 177 -12.10 1.77 -4.62
C MET A 177 -12.83 1.62 -3.28
N HIS A 178 -14.16 1.52 -3.31
CA HIS A 178 -14.96 1.22 -2.12
C HIS A 178 -14.51 -0.10 -1.50
N TYR A 179 -14.43 -0.17 -0.17
CA TYR A 179 -13.80 -1.29 0.53
C TYR A 179 -14.51 -2.64 0.27
N GLU A 180 -15.85 -2.68 0.25
CA GLU A 180 -16.63 -3.89 -0.02
C GLU A 180 -16.35 -4.44 -1.42
N ARG A 181 -16.31 -3.56 -2.42
CA ARG A 181 -15.99 -3.96 -3.79
C ARG A 181 -14.58 -4.55 -3.89
N PHE A 182 -13.61 -3.95 -3.20
CA PHE A 182 -12.26 -4.48 -3.18
C PHE A 182 -12.16 -5.80 -2.40
N LEU A 183 -12.84 -5.91 -1.25
CA LEU A 183 -12.93 -7.12 -0.45
C LEU A 183 -13.48 -8.28 -1.29
N PHE A 184 -14.59 -8.05 -1.99
CA PHE A 184 -15.17 -9.03 -2.91
C PHE A 184 -14.14 -9.55 -3.92
N THR A 185 -13.35 -8.68 -4.55
CA THR A 185 -12.31 -9.10 -5.52
C THR A 185 -11.22 -9.99 -4.91
N LYS A 186 -11.04 -9.96 -3.58
CA LYS A 186 -10.03 -10.76 -2.87
C LYS A 186 -10.55 -12.11 -2.40
N GLN A 187 -11.84 -12.19 -2.11
CA GLN A 187 -12.48 -13.40 -1.60
C GLN A 187 -12.99 -14.32 -2.70
N VAL A 188 -13.23 -13.80 -3.92
CA VAL A 188 -13.66 -14.62 -5.05
C VAL A 188 -12.54 -15.58 -5.48
N LYS A 189 -12.82 -16.87 -5.36
CA LYS A 189 -11.96 -17.94 -5.86
C LYS A 189 -12.56 -18.51 -7.14
N PHE A 190 -11.91 -18.30 -8.28
CA PHE A 190 -12.30 -18.91 -9.55
C PHE A 190 -11.76 -20.33 -9.59
N LYS A 191 -12.63 -21.33 -9.71
CA LYS A 191 -12.23 -22.69 -10.10
C LYS A 191 -12.30 -22.76 -11.63
N LYS A 192 -11.19 -23.12 -12.26
CA LYS A 192 -11.18 -23.46 -13.69
C LYS A 192 -11.91 -24.80 -13.81
N VAL A 193 -13.08 -24.80 -14.43
CA VAL A 193 -13.78 -26.03 -14.83
C VAL A 193 -13.14 -26.45 -16.15
N GLY A 194 -12.50 -27.59 -16.15
CA GLY A 194 -11.90 -28.18 -17.36
C GLY A 194 -12.96 -28.72 -18.32
#